data_6e2dc31a0acbf9107010fb992e54b2d8
#
_entry.id   6e2dc31a0acbf9107010fb992e54b2d8
#
_cell.length_a   1.000
_cell.length_b   1.000
_cell.length_c   1.000
_cell.angle_alpha   90.00
_cell.angle_beta   90.00
_cell.angle_gamma   90.00
#
_symmetry.space_group_name_H-M   'P 1'
#
loop_
_entity.id
_entity.type
_entity.pdbx_description
1 polymer ?
#
loop_
_entity_poly.entity_id
_entity_poly.type
_entity_poly.pdbx_seq_one_letter_code
_entity_poly.pdbx_strand_id
1 'polypeptide(L)'
;MKGKYKAALALLLLFILLPLTLLMTLAQWVPTLAGIWLPVGTRIAFEESPKLTRHALVIPDLRYLVEDCEIARIDNVTLSHPSRWKLDIGALDLNTVCLSKIPQSAPSTVAPKTLAQWQAVLPNTWLTIHRLTLSPWQQWQGELQASLTPSSQEIAYKGEQVSIKGTLRGQTLSVSQFDVQLPDQPQPIKLVGEFTLPLVPDGVPVKGHTVATFNVPQLTSLVDADLDWEDNQGQLVVMARDNPDPLLDLPWQITAQQLNISDGRWNWDLSGMPLSGRVSLRADNWQQGLEKATLTGRLNVLTQGDAGKGNAVLNIGPGRLSMENSDMPLHLSGEAKQNDLILYAKLPAKLTGSLYEPQLAFEPGALLRSRGRIIDSLDIDEIRWPLAGVK
;
A
#
# COMPACT_ATOMS: atom_id res chain seq x y z
N MET A 1 34.21 -64.25 -9.84
CA MET A 1 33.99 -62.97 -10.52
C MET A 1 32.54 -62.55 -10.72
N LYS A 2 31.56 -63.47 -10.85
CA LYS A 2 30.13 -63.18 -11.12
C LYS A 2 29.36 -62.41 -10.02
N GLY A 3 29.85 -62.43 -8.75
CA GLY A 3 29.17 -61.73 -7.64
C GLY A 3 29.38 -60.21 -7.62
N LYS A 4 30.56 -59.74 -7.99
CA LYS A 4 30.93 -58.32 -7.99
C LYS A 4 30.15 -57.53 -9.03
N TYR A 5 29.87 -58.13 -10.20
CA TYR A 5 29.04 -57.48 -11.25
C TYR A 5 27.56 -57.36 -10.86
N LYS A 6 27.03 -58.34 -10.10
CA LYS A 6 25.64 -58.30 -9.61
C LYS A 6 25.47 -57.20 -8.55
N ALA A 7 26.45 -57.01 -7.65
CA ALA A 7 26.45 -55.95 -6.66
C ALA A 7 26.58 -54.56 -7.28
N ALA A 8 27.49 -54.41 -8.29
CA ALA A 8 27.64 -53.16 -9.02
C ALA A 8 26.39 -52.78 -9.83
N LEU A 9 25.73 -53.79 -10.47
CA LEU A 9 24.47 -53.56 -11.19
C LEU A 9 23.34 -53.18 -10.24
N ALA A 10 23.24 -53.84 -9.08
CA ALA A 10 22.23 -53.50 -8.06
C ALA A 10 22.44 -52.09 -7.49
N LEU A 11 23.70 -51.68 -7.25
CA LEU A 11 24.05 -50.30 -6.83
C LEU A 11 23.70 -49.28 -7.92
N LEU A 12 24.01 -49.56 -9.18
CA LEU A 12 23.66 -48.70 -10.30
C LEU A 12 22.14 -48.53 -10.46
N LEU A 13 21.40 -49.66 -10.36
CA LEU A 13 19.94 -49.63 -10.39
C LEU A 13 19.36 -48.85 -9.20
N LEU A 14 19.90 -49.01 -8.00
CA LEU A 14 19.48 -48.25 -6.83
C LEU A 14 19.77 -46.75 -7.02
N PHE A 15 20.92 -46.40 -7.60
CA PHE A 15 21.30 -45.00 -7.86
C PHE A 15 20.44 -44.31 -8.94
N ILE A 16 19.83 -45.09 -9.84
CA ILE A 16 18.89 -44.59 -10.86
C ILE A 16 17.46 -44.61 -10.35
N LEU A 17 17.03 -45.69 -9.69
CA LEU A 17 15.66 -45.87 -9.25
C LEU A 17 15.32 -44.96 -8.06
N LEU A 18 16.24 -44.72 -7.14
CA LEU A 18 16.00 -43.88 -5.97
C LEU A 18 15.70 -42.43 -6.33
N PRO A 19 16.47 -41.72 -7.17
CA PRO A 19 16.09 -40.38 -7.61
C PRO A 19 14.83 -40.37 -8.47
N LEU A 20 14.58 -41.43 -9.26
CA LEU A 20 13.38 -41.52 -10.08
C LEU A 20 12.11 -41.68 -9.21
N THR A 21 12.17 -42.50 -8.17
CA THR A 21 11.07 -42.69 -7.21
C THR A 21 10.86 -41.42 -6.38
N LEU A 22 11.94 -40.75 -5.94
CA LEU A 22 11.86 -39.44 -5.27
C LEU A 22 11.18 -38.41 -6.15
N LEU A 23 11.51 -38.34 -7.43
CA LEU A 23 10.88 -37.44 -8.37
C LEU A 23 9.40 -37.77 -8.63
N MET A 24 9.05 -39.07 -8.75
CA MET A 24 7.66 -39.51 -8.94
C MET A 24 6.77 -39.28 -7.70
N THR A 25 7.35 -39.31 -6.50
CA THR A 25 6.65 -39.06 -5.24
C THR A 25 6.79 -37.63 -4.72
N LEU A 26 7.30 -36.70 -5.53
CA LEU A 26 7.56 -35.31 -5.17
C LEU A 26 6.33 -34.63 -4.58
N ALA A 27 5.14 -34.84 -5.15
CA ALA A 27 3.89 -34.31 -4.65
C ALA A 27 3.51 -34.80 -3.24
N GLN A 28 4.05 -35.94 -2.80
CA GLN A 28 3.73 -36.52 -1.48
C GLN A 28 4.66 -36.01 -0.37
N TRP A 29 5.96 -35.93 -0.65
CA TRP A 29 6.93 -35.59 0.41
C TRP A 29 7.30 -34.12 0.46
N VAL A 30 7.20 -33.36 -0.66
CA VAL A 30 7.49 -31.92 -0.65
C VAL A 30 6.56 -31.13 0.29
N PRO A 31 5.22 -31.37 0.33
CA PRO A 31 4.37 -30.71 1.31
C PRO A 31 4.79 -30.97 2.76
N THR A 32 5.19 -32.21 3.05
CA THR A 32 5.62 -32.62 4.40
C THR A 32 6.95 -31.96 4.79
N LEU A 33 7.93 -31.92 3.88
CA LEU A 33 9.20 -31.26 4.13
C LEU A 33 9.05 -29.73 4.16
N ALA A 34 8.25 -29.16 3.28
CA ALA A 34 7.96 -27.75 3.29
C ALA A 34 7.32 -27.32 4.61
N GLY A 35 6.48 -28.15 5.22
CA GLY A 35 5.89 -27.90 6.53
C GLY A 35 6.89 -27.65 7.66
N ILE A 36 8.15 -28.11 7.52
CA ILE A 36 9.22 -27.83 8.50
C ILE A 36 9.67 -26.36 8.43
N TRP A 37 9.57 -25.73 7.26
CA TRP A 37 10.05 -24.39 6.98
C TRP A 37 8.93 -23.34 6.91
N LEU A 38 7.69 -23.80 6.78
CA LEU A 38 6.51 -22.95 6.69
C LEU A 38 6.04 -22.52 8.08
N PRO A 39 5.37 -21.37 8.19
CA PRO A 39 4.72 -20.94 9.43
C PRO A 39 3.73 -22.00 9.93
N VAL A 40 3.63 -22.15 11.25
CA VAL A 40 2.70 -23.08 11.88
C VAL A 40 1.26 -22.83 11.37
N GLY A 41 0.54 -23.91 11.04
CA GLY A 41 -0.83 -23.81 10.52
C GLY A 41 -0.92 -23.55 9.01
N THR A 42 0.22 -23.44 8.32
CA THR A 42 0.22 -23.32 6.85
C THR A 42 0.62 -24.63 6.19
N ARG A 43 0.15 -24.84 4.96
CA ARG A 43 0.46 -26.04 4.17
C ARG A 43 0.54 -25.75 2.67
N ILE A 44 1.34 -26.55 1.97
CA ILE A 44 1.37 -26.60 0.51
C ILE A 44 0.59 -27.83 0.05
N ALA A 45 -0.18 -27.68 -1.02
CA ALA A 45 -0.90 -28.78 -1.67
C ALA A 45 -0.67 -28.72 -3.19
N PHE A 46 -0.68 -29.90 -3.82
CA PHE A 46 -0.65 -30.06 -5.27
C PHE A 46 -1.93 -30.79 -5.70
N GLU A 47 -2.63 -30.31 -6.72
CA GLU A 47 -3.74 -31.06 -7.32
C GLU A 47 -3.20 -32.13 -8.31
N GLU A 48 -2.19 -31.72 -9.09
CA GLU A 48 -1.51 -32.59 -10.02
C GLU A 48 -0.04 -32.81 -9.63
N SER A 49 0.48 -34.01 -9.88
CA SER A 49 1.88 -34.31 -9.59
C SER A 49 2.83 -33.48 -10.46
N PRO A 50 3.88 -32.92 -9.87
CA PRO A 50 4.94 -32.26 -10.62
C PRO A 50 5.59 -33.20 -11.63
N LYS A 51 5.95 -32.66 -12.80
CA LYS A 51 6.54 -33.39 -13.92
C LYS A 51 7.95 -32.88 -14.20
N LEU A 52 8.93 -33.80 -14.20
CA LEU A 52 10.27 -33.46 -14.63
C LEU A 52 10.41 -33.76 -16.13
N THR A 53 10.71 -32.72 -16.90
CA THR A 53 11.06 -32.83 -18.31
C THR A 53 12.59 -32.78 -18.49
N ARG A 54 13.08 -32.98 -19.71
CA ARG A 54 14.51 -32.99 -19.99
C ARG A 54 15.22 -31.65 -19.59
N HIS A 55 14.48 -30.53 -19.55
CA HIS A 55 15.07 -29.18 -19.37
C HIS A 55 14.40 -28.37 -18.26
N ALA A 56 13.30 -28.86 -17.69
CA ALA A 56 12.53 -28.10 -16.73
C ALA A 56 11.75 -29.00 -15.76
N LEU A 57 11.54 -28.49 -14.56
CA LEU A 57 10.52 -28.97 -13.61
C LEU A 57 9.23 -28.19 -13.88
N VAL A 58 8.15 -28.90 -14.13
CA VAL A 58 6.81 -28.33 -14.35
C VAL A 58 5.90 -28.73 -13.20
N ILE A 59 5.30 -27.75 -12.55
CA ILE A 59 4.31 -27.92 -11.49
C ILE A 59 3.00 -27.33 -12.02
N PRO A 60 2.02 -28.18 -12.35
CA PRO A 60 0.77 -27.70 -12.97
C PRO A 60 -0.06 -26.82 -12.06
N ASP A 61 -0.18 -27.20 -10.79
CA ASP A 61 -0.96 -26.48 -9.77
C ASP A 61 -0.25 -26.58 -8.43
N LEU A 62 -0.13 -25.47 -7.73
CA LEU A 62 0.41 -25.41 -6.37
C LEU A 62 -0.46 -24.47 -5.56
N ARG A 63 -0.92 -24.92 -4.39
CA ARG A 63 -1.73 -24.15 -3.47
C ARG A 63 -1.01 -23.95 -2.15
N TYR A 64 -1.04 -22.73 -1.65
CA TYR A 64 -0.57 -22.37 -0.33
C TYR A 64 -1.74 -21.97 0.54
N LEU A 65 -1.95 -22.71 1.63
CA LEU A 65 -3.12 -22.56 2.49
C LEU A 65 -2.70 -22.27 3.92
N VAL A 66 -3.54 -21.50 4.61
CA VAL A 66 -3.52 -21.36 6.08
C VAL A 66 -4.89 -21.82 6.58
N GLU A 67 -4.90 -22.89 7.40
CA GLU A 67 -6.14 -23.58 7.77
C GLU A 67 -6.92 -23.98 6.51
N ASP A 68 -8.14 -23.42 6.33
CA ASP A 68 -8.97 -23.64 5.13
C ASP A 68 -8.97 -22.44 4.18
N CYS A 69 -8.14 -21.41 4.42
CA CYS A 69 -8.04 -20.22 3.61
C CYS A 69 -6.89 -20.35 2.59
N GLU A 70 -7.19 -20.27 1.31
CA GLU A 70 -6.20 -20.30 0.23
C GLU A 70 -5.52 -18.93 0.11
N ILE A 71 -4.25 -18.85 0.52
CA ILE A 71 -3.44 -17.63 0.45
C ILE A 71 -2.99 -17.37 -0.97
N ALA A 72 -2.51 -18.45 -1.64
CA ALA A 72 -2.02 -18.36 -3.01
C ALA A 72 -2.37 -19.63 -3.79
N ARG A 73 -2.80 -19.42 -5.03
CA ARG A 73 -2.91 -20.42 -6.06
C ARG A 73 -1.96 -20.09 -7.19
N ILE A 74 -1.14 -21.06 -7.58
CA ILE A 74 -0.09 -20.89 -8.58
C ILE A 74 -0.26 -21.94 -9.66
N ASP A 75 -0.60 -21.51 -10.86
CA ASP A 75 -0.86 -22.40 -11.98
C ASP A 75 0.31 -22.38 -12.97
N ASN A 76 0.67 -23.55 -13.51
CA ASN A 76 1.66 -23.74 -14.58
C ASN A 76 3.03 -23.15 -14.26
N VAL A 77 3.64 -23.59 -13.14
CA VAL A 77 5.00 -23.22 -12.78
C VAL A 77 6.00 -24.02 -13.60
N THR A 78 6.90 -23.33 -14.28
CA THR A 78 8.02 -23.94 -15.00
C THR A 78 9.35 -23.42 -14.46
N LEU A 79 10.14 -24.28 -13.86
CA LEU A 79 11.47 -23.97 -13.36
C LEU A 79 12.52 -24.61 -14.29
N SER A 80 13.38 -23.79 -14.89
CA SER A 80 14.46 -24.21 -15.78
C SER A 80 15.76 -23.50 -15.45
N HIS A 81 16.90 -24.07 -15.89
CA HIS A 81 18.23 -23.51 -15.63
C HIS A 81 19.12 -23.64 -16.89
N PRO A 82 18.89 -22.84 -17.96
CA PRO A 82 19.75 -22.86 -19.14
C PRO A 82 21.13 -22.23 -18.87
N SER A 83 21.21 -21.06 -18.30
CA SER A 83 22.42 -20.33 -17.87
C SER A 83 22.21 -19.61 -16.54
N ARG A 84 20.96 -19.35 -16.20
CA ARG A 84 20.47 -18.80 -14.94
C ARG A 84 19.13 -19.45 -14.62
N TRP A 85 18.69 -19.39 -13.38
CA TRP A 85 17.38 -19.84 -13.01
C TRP A 85 16.29 -19.03 -13.73
N LYS A 86 15.39 -19.72 -14.38
CA LYS A 86 14.19 -19.12 -14.99
C LYS A 86 12.97 -19.75 -14.35
N LEU A 87 12.19 -18.91 -13.69
CA LEU A 87 10.89 -19.27 -13.09
C LEU A 87 9.80 -18.59 -13.92
N ASP A 88 8.98 -19.40 -14.56
CA ASP A 88 7.89 -18.98 -15.42
C ASP A 88 6.58 -19.48 -14.80
N ILE A 89 5.64 -18.58 -14.52
CA ILE A 89 4.38 -18.86 -13.84
C ILE A 89 3.24 -18.39 -14.74
N GLY A 90 2.34 -19.31 -15.09
CA GLY A 90 1.17 -18.99 -15.91
C GLY A 90 0.19 -18.06 -15.20
N ALA A 91 -0.20 -18.41 -13.97
CA ALA A 91 -1.04 -17.57 -13.14
C ALA A 91 -0.66 -17.68 -11.67
N LEU A 92 -0.79 -16.55 -10.97
CA LEU A 92 -0.64 -16.44 -9.52
C LEU A 92 -1.81 -15.63 -8.97
N ASP A 93 -2.71 -16.28 -8.25
CA ASP A 93 -3.81 -15.65 -7.55
C ASP A 93 -3.46 -15.55 -6.07
N LEU A 94 -3.34 -14.33 -5.54
CA LEU A 94 -3.05 -14.04 -4.14
C LEU A 94 -4.28 -13.52 -3.42
N ASN A 95 -4.61 -14.12 -2.27
CA ASN A 95 -5.67 -13.66 -1.40
C ASN A 95 -5.08 -12.94 -0.19
N THR A 96 -5.10 -11.61 -0.22
CA THR A 96 -4.52 -10.78 0.84
C THR A 96 -5.28 -10.85 2.15
N VAL A 97 -6.58 -11.19 2.12
CA VAL A 97 -7.38 -11.40 3.34
C VAL A 97 -6.88 -12.62 4.10
N CYS A 98 -6.53 -13.70 3.38
CA CYS A 98 -5.96 -14.89 4.01
C CYS A 98 -4.57 -14.69 4.59
N LEU A 99 -3.79 -13.72 4.08
CA LEU A 99 -2.47 -13.38 4.64
C LEU A 99 -2.56 -12.94 6.11
N SER A 100 -3.61 -12.24 6.48
CA SER A 100 -3.81 -11.79 7.87
C SER A 100 -4.04 -12.95 8.86
N LYS A 101 -4.42 -14.13 8.37
CA LYS A 101 -4.63 -15.35 9.17
C LYS A 101 -3.35 -16.13 9.45
N ILE A 102 -2.23 -15.78 8.81
CA ILE A 102 -0.94 -16.42 9.09
C ILE A 102 -0.57 -16.11 10.54
N PRO A 103 -0.39 -17.13 11.40
CA PRO A 103 0.01 -16.91 12.78
C PRO A 103 1.33 -16.13 12.83
N GLN A 104 1.34 -15.03 13.58
CA GLN A 104 2.59 -14.32 13.81
C GLN A 104 3.53 -15.23 14.60
N SER A 105 4.70 -15.50 14.04
CA SER A 105 5.74 -16.27 14.72
C SER A 105 6.12 -15.54 16.01
N ALA A 106 6.36 -16.30 17.08
CA ALA A 106 6.93 -15.74 18.30
C ALA A 106 8.21 -14.95 17.95
N PRO A 107 8.49 -13.83 18.63
CA PRO A 107 9.68 -13.03 18.36
C PRO A 107 10.92 -13.91 18.38
N SER A 108 11.61 -13.98 17.24
CA SER A 108 12.82 -14.78 17.08
C SER A 108 13.92 -14.18 17.96
N THR A 109 14.63 -15.02 18.72
CA THR A 109 15.86 -14.64 19.45
C THR A 109 17.05 -14.45 18.50
N VAL A 110 16.90 -14.81 17.23
CA VAL A 110 17.93 -14.64 16.20
C VAL A 110 17.85 -13.22 15.64
N ALA A 111 18.99 -12.55 15.59
CA ALA A 111 19.08 -11.22 14.99
C ALA A 111 18.53 -11.23 13.54
N PRO A 112 17.70 -10.26 13.17
CA PRO A 112 17.15 -10.20 11.80
C PRO A 112 18.29 -10.04 10.78
N LYS A 113 18.16 -10.72 9.64
CA LYS A 113 19.15 -10.62 8.57
C LYS A 113 19.10 -9.22 7.94
N THR A 114 20.27 -8.68 7.64
CA THR A 114 20.39 -7.43 6.91
C THR A 114 19.99 -7.61 5.44
N LEU A 115 19.63 -6.50 4.79
CA LEU A 115 19.31 -6.48 3.37
C LEU A 115 20.44 -7.06 2.51
N ALA A 116 21.69 -6.71 2.82
CA ALA A 116 22.87 -7.26 2.13
C ALA A 116 23.01 -8.79 2.31
N GLN A 117 22.68 -9.32 3.51
CA GLN A 117 22.67 -10.77 3.74
C GLN A 117 21.57 -11.48 2.96
N TRP A 118 20.40 -10.85 2.80
CA TRP A 118 19.35 -11.36 1.94
C TRP A 118 19.75 -11.36 0.48
N GLN A 119 20.31 -10.24 -0.01
CA GLN A 119 20.77 -10.10 -1.39
C GLN A 119 21.88 -11.10 -1.75
N ALA A 120 22.81 -11.35 -0.83
CA ALA A 120 23.93 -12.29 -1.06
C ALA A 120 23.50 -13.74 -1.29
N VAL A 121 22.32 -14.15 -0.78
CA VAL A 121 21.81 -15.52 -0.96
C VAL A 121 20.85 -15.65 -2.15
N LEU A 122 20.53 -14.54 -2.83
CA LEU A 122 19.64 -14.59 -4.00
C LEU A 122 20.35 -15.28 -5.17
N PRO A 123 19.78 -16.32 -5.75
CA PRO A 123 20.29 -16.89 -6.99
C PRO A 123 20.02 -15.95 -8.17
N ASN A 124 20.86 -16.02 -9.19
CA ASN A 124 20.60 -15.34 -10.46
C ASN A 124 19.31 -15.92 -11.08
N THR A 125 18.20 -15.21 -10.95
CA THR A 125 16.87 -15.69 -11.33
C THR A 125 16.15 -14.68 -12.20
N TRP A 126 15.52 -15.17 -13.24
CA TRP A 126 14.53 -14.46 -14.01
C TRP A 126 13.14 -15.04 -13.67
N LEU A 127 12.25 -14.19 -13.16
CA LEU A 127 10.88 -14.54 -12.84
C LEU A 127 9.93 -13.86 -13.82
N THR A 128 9.00 -14.62 -14.37
CA THR A 128 7.86 -14.11 -15.15
C THR A 128 6.57 -14.70 -14.58
N ILE A 129 5.61 -13.84 -14.28
CA ILE A 129 4.24 -14.23 -13.92
C ILE A 129 3.33 -13.60 -14.97
N HIS A 130 2.71 -14.41 -15.81
CA HIS A 130 1.91 -13.91 -16.93
C HIS A 130 0.58 -13.30 -16.47
N ARG A 131 0.02 -13.82 -15.38
CA ARG A 131 -1.18 -13.29 -14.76
C ARG A 131 -1.02 -13.30 -13.23
N LEU A 132 -0.88 -12.13 -12.64
CA LEU A 132 -0.93 -11.91 -11.21
C LEU A 132 -2.29 -11.30 -10.87
N THR A 133 -3.04 -11.92 -9.95
CA THR A 133 -4.31 -11.40 -9.44
C THR A 133 -4.22 -11.22 -7.94
N LEU A 134 -4.68 -10.07 -7.44
CA LEU A 134 -4.70 -9.74 -6.02
C LEU A 134 -6.16 -9.66 -5.53
N SER A 135 -6.61 -10.62 -4.75
CA SER A 135 -7.93 -10.55 -4.13
C SER A 135 -7.85 -9.80 -2.80
N PRO A 136 -8.77 -8.85 -2.49
CA PRO A 136 -10.01 -8.53 -3.21
C PRO A 136 -9.83 -7.55 -4.39
N TRP A 137 -8.64 -7.04 -4.66
CA TRP A 137 -8.38 -5.99 -5.67
C TRP A 137 -8.16 -6.58 -7.07
N GLN A 138 -9.15 -7.28 -7.62
CA GLN A 138 -9.07 -7.93 -8.94
C GLN A 138 -8.81 -6.96 -10.09
N GLN A 139 -9.16 -5.69 -9.93
CA GLN A 139 -8.82 -4.62 -10.88
C GLN A 139 -7.30 -4.43 -11.08
N TRP A 140 -6.48 -4.94 -10.16
CA TRP A 140 -5.02 -4.87 -10.26
C TRP A 140 -4.43 -6.16 -10.83
N GLN A 141 -5.13 -6.78 -11.76
CA GLN A 141 -4.61 -7.91 -12.50
C GLN A 141 -3.58 -7.45 -13.52
N GLY A 142 -2.45 -8.18 -13.64
CA GLY A 142 -1.39 -7.82 -14.58
C GLY A 142 -0.29 -8.85 -14.70
N GLU A 143 0.74 -8.52 -15.48
CA GLU A 143 1.96 -9.30 -15.67
C GLU A 143 3.06 -8.78 -14.74
N LEU A 144 3.81 -9.69 -14.11
CA LEU A 144 4.98 -9.36 -13.29
C LEU A 144 6.23 -10.00 -13.90
N GLN A 145 7.26 -9.19 -14.09
CA GLN A 145 8.60 -9.63 -14.45
C GLN A 145 9.60 -9.18 -13.39
N ALA A 146 10.53 -10.06 -13.01
CA ALA A 146 11.60 -9.71 -12.11
C ALA A 146 12.92 -10.34 -12.54
N SER A 147 14.00 -9.56 -12.42
CA SER A 147 15.36 -10.01 -12.58
C SER A 147 16.08 -9.89 -11.24
N LEU A 148 16.42 -11.01 -10.65
CA LEU A 148 17.02 -11.07 -9.32
C LEU A 148 18.48 -11.49 -9.45
N THR A 149 19.39 -10.65 -8.99
CA THR A 149 20.81 -10.95 -8.84
C THR A 149 21.27 -10.47 -7.47
N PRO A 150 22.39 -10.95 -6.92
CA PRO A 150 22.93 -10.45 -5.65
C PRO A 150 23.21 -8.94 -5.65
N SER A 151 23.51 -8.35 -6.80
CA SER A 151 23.87 -6.93 -6.92
C SER A 151 22.73 -6.01 -7.34
N SER A 152 21.67 -6.56 -7.95
CA SER A 152 20.54 -5.77 -8.45
C SER A 152 19.28 -6.62 -8.51
N GLN A 153 18.19 -6.10 -8.01
CA GLN A 153 16.86 -6.67 -8.13
C GLN A 153 15.99 -5.69 -8.90
N GLU A 154 15.53 -6.13 -10.08
CA GLU A 154 14.66 -5.33 -10.95
C GLU A 154 13.29 -5.95 -10.99
N ILE A 155 12.24 -5.12 -10.84
CA ILE A 155 10.85 -5.55 -10.87
C ILE A 155 10.11 -4.65 -11.86
N ALA A 156 9.32 -5.27 -12.72
CA ALA A 156 8.37 -4.60 -13.60
C ALA A 156 7.01 -5.29 -13.48
N TYR A 157 5.99 -4.53 -13.12
CA TYR A 157 4.60 -4.96 -13.12
C TYR A 157 3.82 -4.13 -14.14
N LYS A 158 2.97 -4.79 -14.92
CA LYS A 158 2.14 -4.14 -15.93
C LYS A 158 0.72 -4.70 -15.84
N GLY A 159 -0.20 -3.92 -15.28
CA GLY A 159 -1.64 -4.16 -15.28
C GLY A 159 -2.38 -3.14 -16.14
N GLU A 160 -3.70 -3.26 -16.19
CA GLU A 160 -4.55 -2.31 -16.90
C GLU A 160 -4.59 -0.94 -16.21
N GLN A 161 -4.67 -0.95 -14.88
CA GLN A 161 -4.80 0.27 -14.08
C GLN A 161 -3.50 0.67 -13.40
N VAL A 162 -2.55 -0.25 -13.23
CA VAL A 162 -1.31 0.00 -12.48
C VAL A 162 -0.12 -0.52 -13.27
N SER A 163 0.92 0.31 -13.38
CA SER A 163 2.21 -0.09 -13.93
C SER A 163 3.33 0.35 -12.98
N ILE A 164 4.25 -0.56 -12.67
CA ILE A 164 5.35 -0.31 -11.74
C ILE A 164 6.66 -0.77 -12.37
N LYS A 165 7.72 0.05 -12.24
CA LYS A 165 9.11 -0.36 -12.49
C LYS A 165 9.98 0.14 -11.37
N GLY A 166 10.74 -0.76 -10.78
CA GLY A 166 11.66 -0.45 -9.71
C GLY A 166 12.93 -1.26 -9.78
N THR A 167 14.01 -0.70 -9.26
CA THR A 167 15.31 -1.34 -9.15
C THR A 167 15.87 -1.13 -7.76
N LEU A 168 16.24 -2.22 -7.09
CA LEU A 168 16.93 -2.20 -5.81
C LEU A 168 18.40 -2.56 -6.02
N ARG A 169 19.33 -1.68 -5.61
CA ARG A 169 20.77 -1.89 -5.62
C ARG A 169 21.36 -1.55 -4.25
N GLY A 170 21.86 -2.56 -3.58
CA GLY A 170 22.24 -2.39 -2.18
C GLY A 170 21.06 -1.93 -1.35
N GLN A 171 21.14 -0.74 -0.76
CA GLN A 171 20.05 -0.12 0.01
C GLN A 171 19.21 0.87 -0.81
N THR A 172 19.60 1.19 -2.04
CA THR A 172 18.91 2.18 -2.86
C THR A 172 17.82 1.52 -3.69
N LEU A 173 16.57 1.88 -3.43
CA LEU A 173 15.39 1.53 -4.23
C LEU A 173 15.05 2.72 -5.12
N SER A 174 15.17 2.54 -6.43
CA SER A 174 14.76 3.53 -7.43
C SER A 174 13.45 3.08 -8.07
N VAL A 175 12.40 3.87 -7.95
CA VAL A 175 11.12 3.69 -8.65
C VAL A 175 11.13 4.59 -9.87
N SER A 176 11.36 4.01 -11.03
CA SER A 176 11.41 4.75 -12.29
C SER A 176 10.04 4.98 -12.92
N GLN A 177 9.06 4.19 -12.52
CA GLN A 177 7.68 4.29 -12.98
C GLN A 177 6.75 3.69 -11.93
N PHE A 178 5.73 4.45 -11.58
CA PHE A 178 4.55 3.97 -10.86
C PHE A 178 3.37 4.78 -11.37
N ASP A 179 2.60 4.19 -12.29
CA ASP A 179 1.44 4.82 -12.92
C ASP A 179 0.18 4.14 -12.40
N VAL A 180 -0.80 4.94 -11.98
CA VAL A 180 -2.11 4.46 -11.53
C VAL A 180 -3.21 5.16 -12.31
N GLN A 181 -3.98 4.42 -13.10
CA GLN A 181 -5.14 4.93 -13.81
C GLN A 181 -6.38 4.77 -12.93
N LEU A 182 -6.93 5.88 -12.47
CA LEU A 182 -8.22 5.88 -11.78
C LEU A 182 -9.37 5.97 -12.79
N PRO A 183 -10.53 5.35 -12.52
CA PRO A 183 -11.64 5.27 -13.47
C PRO A 183 -12.14 6.63 -13.99
N ASP A 184 -12.15 7.64 -13.12
CA ASP A 184 -12.72 8.97 -13.45
C ASP A 184 -11.64 10.02 -13.73
N GLN A 185 -10.37 9.63 -13.87
CA GLN A 185 -9.27 10.53 -14.16
C GLN A 185 -8.85 10.45 -15.63
N PRO A 186 -8.72 11.62 -16.33
CA PRO A 186 -8.31 11.65 -17.73
C PRO A 186 -6.85 11.21 -17.95
N GLN A 187 -6.03 11.31 -16.92
CA GLN A 187 -4.62 10.94 -16.95
C GLN A 187 -4.24 10.09 -15.73
N PRO A 188 -3.30 9.15 -15.86
CA PRO A 188 -2.82 8.38 -14.73
C PRO A 188 -2.07 9.28 -13.72
N ILE A 189 -2.17 8.93 -12.46
CA ILE A 189 -1.26 9.43 -11.42
C ILE A 189 0.09 8.79 -11.70
N LYS A 190 1.13 9.61 -11.83
CA LYS A 190 2.51 9.17 -12.06
C LYS A 190 3.35 9.45 -10.83
N LEU A 191 4.11 8.47 -10.39
CA LEU A 191 5.07 8.63 -9.30
C LEU A 191 6.43 8.10 -9.72
N VAL A 192 7.46 8.86 -9.41
CA VAL A 192 8.85 8.45 -9.50
C VAL A 192 9.56 8.80 -8.21
N GLY A 193 10.57 8.03 -7.84
CA GLY A 193 11.29 8.32 -6.60
C GLY A 193 12.50 7.45 -6.36
N GLU A 194 13.30 7.88 -5.38
CA GLU A 194 14.47 7.17 -4.91
C GLU A 194 14.43 7.09 -3.38
N PHE A 195 14.71 5.92 -2.85
CA PHE A 195 14.58 5.62 -1.42
C PHE A 195 15.80 4.88 -0.92
N THR A 196 16.30 5.27 0.24
CA THR A 196 17.33 4.51 0.96
C THR A 196 16.66 3.65 2.03
N LEU A 197 16.73 2.33 1.84
CA LEU A 197 16.17 1.36 2.78
C LEU A 197 17.06 1.21 4.02
N PRO A 198 16.49 0.86 5.19
CA PRO A 198 17.28 0.55 6.37
C PRO A 198 18.12 -0.72 6.16
N LEU A 199 19.17 -0.88 6.98
CA LEU A 199 20.03 -2.08 6.93
C LEU A 199 19.25 -3.38 7.15
N VAL A 200 18.28 -3.33 8.06
CA VAL A 200 17.32 -4.41 8.29
C VAL A 200 16.00 -3.98 7.68
N PRO A 201 15.38 -4.79 6.80
CA PRO A 201 14.18 -4.41 6.06
C PRO A 201 12.91 -4.57 6.93
N ASP A 202 12.87 -3.94 8.09
CA ASP A 202 11.80 -4.01 9.09
C ASP A 202 11.12 -2.66 9.37
N GLY A 203 11.43 -1.64 8.59
CA GLY A 203 10.92 -0.29 8.81
C GLY A 203 10.69 0.51 7.53
N VAL A 204 10.38 1.78 7.72
CA VAL A 204 10.28 2.77 6.63
C VAL A 204 11.66 3.11 6.06
N PRO A 205 11.76 3.51 4.79
CA PRO A 205 13.01 4.01 4.23
C PRO A 205 13.61 5.15 5.07
N VAL A 206 14.93 5.14 5.25
CA VAL A 206 15.65 6.12 6.08
C VAL A 206 15.69 7.49 5.41
N LYS A 207 15.76 7.49 4.09
CA LYS A 207 15.78 8.69 3.26
C LYS A 207 15.00 8.41 1.98
N GLY A 208 14.32 9.43 1.46
CA GLY A 208 13.64 9.32 0.19
C GLY A 208 13.28 10.66 -0.40
N HIS A 209 13.21 10.65 -1.70
CA HIS A 209 12.63 11.73 -2.50
C HIS A 209 11.69 11.09 -3.51
N THR A 210 10.46 11.59 -3.59
CA THR A 210 9.48 11.10 -4.56
C THR A 210 8.60 12.23 -5.06
N VAL A 211 8.35 12.22 -6.36
CA VAL A 211 7.46 13.18 -7.02
C VAL A 211 6.28 12.41 -7.61
N ALA A 212 5.08 12.80 -7.21
CA ALA A 212 3.83 12.33 -7.80
C ALA A 212 3.20 13.44 -8.65
N THR A 213 2.86 13.12 -9.91
CA THR A 213 2.16 14.03 -10.82
C THR A 213 0.74 13.52 -11.06
N PHE A 214 -0.25 14.37 -10.87
CA PHE A 214 -1.65 14.01 -11.05
C PHE A 214 -2.50 15.19 -11.51
N ASN A 215 -3.71 14.91 -11.97
CA ASN A 215 -4.69 15.91 -12.36
C ASN A 215 -5.70 16.12 -11.23
N VAL A 216 -6.02 17.37 -10.95
CA VAL A 216 -7.11 17.75 -10.04
C VAL A 216 -8.20 18.39 -10.90
N PRO A 217 -9.43 17.86 -10.91
CA PRO A 217 -10.50 18.34 -11.81
C PRO A 217 -10.82 19.84 -11.69
N GLN A 218 -10.56 20.42 -10.53
CA GLN A 218 -10.80 21.85 -10.25
C GLN A 218 -9.66 22.77 -10.70
N LEU A 219 -8.51 22.21 -11.10
CA LEU A 219 -7.36 22.95 -11.57
C LEU A 219 -7.16 22.77 -13.07
N THR A 220 -6.69 23.80 -13.73
CA THR A 220 -6.41 23.78 -15.19
C THR A 220 -5.07 23.13 -15.51
N SER A 221 -4.17 23.06 -14.54
CA SER A 221 -2.83 22.49 -14.71
C SER A 221 -2.64 21.19 -13.91
N LEU A 222 -1.61 20.45 -14.28
CA LEU A 222 -1.15 19.30 -13.50
C LEU A 222 -0.60 19.75 -12.15
N VAL A 223 -0.74 18.90 -11.18
CA VAL A 223 -0.23 19.08 -9.82
C VAL A 223 0.92 18.11 -9.60
N ASP A 224 2.01 18.62 -9.08
CA ASP A 224 3.15 17.84 -8.63
C ASP A 224 3.18 17.85 -7.09
N ALA A 225 3.20 16.65 -6.49
CA ALA A 225 3.41 16.45 -5.06
C ALA A 225 4.82 15.92 -4.85
N ASP A 226 5.65 16.71 -4.20
CA ASP A 226 7.03 16.43 -3.90
C ASP A 226 7.15 16.06 -2.42
N LEU A 227 7.64 14.85 -2.14
CA LEU A 227 7.82 14.32 -0.80
C LEU A 227 9.29 13.99 -0.58
N ASP A 228 9.91 14.78 0.28
CA ASP A 228 11.28 14.58 0.75
C ASP A 228 11.30 14.16 2.22
N TRP A 229 12.18 13.23 2.57
CA TRP A 229 12.47 12.94 3.97
C TRP A 229 13.87 12.40 4.19
N GLU A 230 14.37 12.63 5.37
CA GLU A 230 15.61 12.10 5.89
C GLU A 230 15.45 11.74 7.36
N ASP A 231 15.82 10.53 7.72
CA ASP A 231 15.61 9.94 9.04
C ASP A 231 14.13 9.97 9.47
N ASN A 232 13.82 10.79 10.45
CA ASN A 232 12.50 10.84 11.09
C ASN A 232 11.70 12.09 10.73
N GLN A 233 12.12 12.85 9.75
CA GLN A 233 11.47 14.10 9.37
C GLN A 233 11.46 14.31 7.87
N GLY A 234 10.52 15.05 7.39
CA GLY A 234 10.40 15.37 5.97
C GLY A 234 9.40 16.47 5.70
N GLN A 235 9.17 16.68 4.42
CA GLN A 235 8.26 17.70 3.91
C GLN A 235 7.51 17.14 2.70
N LEU A 236 6.21 17.39 2.65
CA LEU A 236 5.38 17.20 1.47
C LEU A 236 4.97 18.56 0.93
N VAL A 237 5.38 18.88 -0.29
CA VAL A 237 5.02 20.11 -0.99
C VAL A 237 4.17 19.74 -2.20
N VAL A 238 2.99 20.33 -2.33
CA VAL A 238 2.09 20.15 -3.47
C VAL A 238 1.97 21.46 -4.21
N MET A 239 2.27 21.45 -5.51
CA MET A 239 2.29 22.63 -6.36
C MET A 239 1.50 22.40 -7.63
N ALA A 240 0.72 23.38 -8.07
CA ALA A 240 0.20 23.41 -9.43
C ALA A 240 1.30 23.98 -10.36
N ARG A 241 1.46 23.40 -11.55
CA ARG A 241 2.55 23.79 -12.47
C ARG A 241 2.49 25.23 -12.98
N ASP A 242 1.29 25.82 -12.96
CA ASP A 242 1.03 27.21 -13.36
C ASP A 242 1.02 28.20 -12.19
N ASN A 243 1.22 27.72 -10.95
CA ASN A 243 1.21 28.57 -9.75
C ASN A 243 2.54 28.43 -8.99
N PRO A 244 3.27 29.53 -8.71
CA PRO A 244 4.51 29.49 -7.95
C PRO A 244 4.30 29.23 -6.44
N ASP A 245 3.09 29.51 -5.93
CA ASP A 245 2.77 29.31 -4.52
C ASP A 245 2.31 27.86 -4.27
N PRO A 246 2.81 27.18 -3.24
CA PRO A 246 2.40 25.83 -2.94
C PRO A 246 0.93 25.78 -2.52
N LEU A 247 0.22 24.80 -3.08
CA LEU A 247 -1.14 24.45 -2.66
C LEU A 247 -1.14 23.83 -1.27
N LEU A 248 -0.08 23.08 -0.94
CA LEU A 248 0.10 22.39 0.32
C LEU A 248 1.59 22.32 0.66
N ASP A 249 1.92 22.60 1.90
CA ASP A 249 3.27 22.53 2.45
C ASP A 249 3.18 21.91 3.85
N LEU A 250 3.55 20.63 3.98
CA LEU A 250 3.41 19.84 5.19
C LEU A 250 4.76 19.33 5.68
N PRO A 251 5.41 20.05 6.61
CA PRO A 251 6.53 19.48 7.36
C PRO A 251 6.01 18.41 8.32
N TRP A 252 6.67 17.25 8.34
CA TRP A 252 6.26 16.14 9.17
C TRP A 252 7.44 15.51 9.92
N GLN A 253 7.13 14.89 11.04
CA GLN A 253 8.06 14.11 11.84
C GLN A 253 7.46 12.76 12.22
N ILE A 254 8.30 11.73 12.19
CA ILE A 254 7.94 10.37 12.59
C ILE A 254 8.78 9.95 13.78
N THR A 255 8.13 9.38 14.79
CA THR A 255 8.79 8.62 15.86
C THR A 255 8.27 7.18 15.86
N ALA A 256 8.86 6.32 16.67
CA ALA A 256 8.38 4.94 16.82
C ALA A 256 6.90 4.83 17.20
N GLN A 257 6.30 5.87 17.78
CA GLN A 257 4.92 5.82 18.26
C GLN A 257 4.00 6.84 17.57
N GLN A 258 4.56 7.82 16.87
CA GLN A 258 3.81 9.00 16.47
C GLN A 258 4.27 9.56 15.12
N LEU A 259 3.31 9.86 14.26
CA LEU A 259 3.48 10.73 13.09
C LEU A 259 2.87 12.10 13.42
N ASN A 260 3.61 13.17 13.20
CA ASN A 260 3.19 14.53 13.54
C ASN A 260 3.41 15.50 12.39
N ILE A 261 2.39 16.29 12.04
CA ILE A 261 2.42 17.46 11.18
C ILE A 261 2.04 18.65 12.06
N SER A 262 2.99 19.52 12.38
CA SER A 262 2.78 20.56 13.41
C SER A 262 2.48 21.95 12.86
N ASP A 263 2.95 22.30 11.67
CA ASP A 263 2.83 23.66 11.09
C ASP A 263 2.64 23.59 9.57
N GLY A 264 1.76 22.70 9.13
CA GLY A 264 1.39 22.59 7.72
C GLY A 264 0.66 23.85 7.25
N ARG A 265 0.89 24.22 6.01
CA ARG A 265 0.21 25.33 5.32
C ARG A 265 -0.50 24.82 4.10
N TRP A 266 -1.61 25.43 3.77
CA TRP A 266 -2.34 25.15 2.54
C TRP A 266 -2.92 26.44 1.96
N ASN A 267 -3.00 26.48 0.63
CA ASN A 267 -3.52 27.60 -0.13
C ASN A 267 -4.25 27.08 -1.36
N TRP A 268 -5.51 27.43 -1.53
CA TRP A 268 -6.36 26.94 -2.59
C TRP A 268 -7.28 28.05 -3.09
N ASP A 269 -7.34 28.23 -4.39
CA ASP A 269 -8.32 29.13 -5.00
C ASP A 269 -9.47 28.27 -5.58
N LEU A 270 -10.64 28.36 -4.94
CA LEU A 270 -11.86 27.72 -5.40
C LEU A 270 -12.72 28.74 -6.15
N SER A 271 -12.63 28.73 -7.47
CA SER A 271 -13.49 29.54 -8.36
C SER A 271 -13.49 31.05 -8.02
N GLY A 272 -12.32 31.61 -7.74
CA GLY A 272 -12.13 33.01 -7.35
C GLY A 272 -12.37 33.30 -5.88
N MET A 273 -12.51 32.27 -5.04
CA MET A 273 -12.52 32.40 -3.59
C MET A 273 -11.19 31.88 -3.04
N PRO A 274 -10.25 32.76 -2.68
CA PRO A 274 -8.98 32.35 -2.10
C PRO A 274 -9.19 31.78 -0.70
N LEU A 275 -8.82 30.52 -0.53
CA LEU A 275 -8.84 29.80 0.75
C LEU A 275 -7.40 29.52 1.15
N SER A 276 -7.06 29.81 2.38
CA SER A 276 -5.74 29.50 2.93
C SER A 276 -5.84 29.09 4.39
N GLY A 277 -4.77 28.54 4.93
CA GLY A 277 -4.79 28.21 6.34
C GLY A 277 -3.62 27.36 6.80
N ARG A 278 -3.79 26.83 8.00
CA ARG A 278 -2.83 25.93 8.64
C ARG A 278 -3.48 24.61 8.94
N VAL A 279 -2.67 23.56 8.92
CA VAL A 279 -3.07 22.20 9.27
C VAL A 279 -2.07 21.61 10.27
N SER A 280 -2.58 20.99 11.29
CA SER A 280 -1.82 20.12 12.18
C SER A 280 -2.51 18.77 12.24
N LEU A 281 -1.72 17.70 12.21
CA LEU A 281 -2.21 16.32 12.29
C LEU A 281 -1.25 15.50 13.14
N ARG A 282 -1.80 14.64 13.98
CA ARG A 282 -1.06 13.70 14.79
C ARG A 282 -1.70 12.33 14.69
N ALA A 283 -0.89 11.33 14.42
CA ALA A 283 -1.30 9.93 14.42
C ALA A 283 -0.48 9.15 15.46
N ASP A 284 -1.14 8.72 16.53
CA ASP A 284 -0.52 7.88 17.56
C ASP A 284 -0.66 6.39 17.19
N ASN A 285 0.34 5.58 17.52
CA ASN A 285 0.40 4.14 17.25
C ASN A 285 0.34 3.75 15.76
N TRP A 286 0.75 4.63 14.87
CA TRP A 286 0.68 4.45 13.42
C TRP A 286 1.41 3.20 12.91
N GLN A 287 2.50 2.76 13.58
CA GLN A 287 3.25 1.56 13.22
C GLN A 287 2.46 0.25 13.40
N GLN A 288 1.42 0.27 14.22
CA GLN A 288 0.55 -0.89 14.43
C GLN A 288 -0.49 -1.07 13.31
N GLY A 289 -0.45 -0.19 12.30
CA GLY A 289 -1.39 -0.12 11.19
C GLY A 289 -2.45 0.97 11.38
N LEU A 290 -3.04 1.41 10.26
CA LEU A 290 -4.06 2.47 10.23
C LEU A 290 -5.24 2.20 11.16
N GLU A 291 -5.65 0.95 11.28
CA GLU A 291 -6.80 0.55 12.11
C GLU A 291 -6.55 0.73 13.61
N LYS A 292 -5.30 0.74 14.04
CA LYS A 292 -4.90 0.94 15.44
C LYS A 292 -4.42 2.35 15.71
N ALA A 293 -4.13 3.11 14.65
CA ALA A 293 -3.71 4.49 14.78
C ALA A 293 -4.87 5.37 15.29
N THR A 294 -4.56 6.24 16.25
CA THR A 294 -5.50 7.26 16.71
C THR A 294 -5.11 8.60 16.10
N LEU A 295 -6.01 9.18 15.31
CA LEU A 295 -5.80 10.44 14.61
C LEU A 295 -6.43 11.60 15.38
N THR A 296 -5.65 12.67 15.52
CA THR A 296 -6.12 13.98 15.98
C THR A 296 -5.59 15.05 15.07
N GLY A 297 -6.37 16.09 14.81
CA GLY A 297 -5.91 17.15 13.95
C GLY A 297 -6.71 18.44 14.08
N ARG A 298 -6.18 19.47 13.45
CA ARG A 298 -6.83 20.78 13.36
C ARG A 298 -6.52 21.39 12.00
N LEU A 299 -7.56 21.81 11.30
CA LEU A 299 -7.48 22.53 10.06
C LEU A 299 -8.10 23.92 10.26
N ASN A 300 -7.32 24.96 10.02
CA ASN A 300 -7.82 26.33 9.97
C ASN A 300 -8.08 26.71 8.51
N VAL A 301 -9.18 27.37 8.26
CA VAL A 301 -9.60 27.87 6.95
C VAL A 301 -9.81 29.37 7.06
N LEU A 302 -9.12 30.12 6.23
CA LEU A 302 -9.24 31.57 6.11
C LEU A 302 -9.65 31.88 4.68
N THR A 303 -10.61 32.77 4.53
CA THR A 303 -10.93 33.36 3.23
C THR A 303 -11.05 34.87 3.35
N GLN A 304 -10.53 35.60 2.35
CA GLN A 304 -10.67 37.01 2.24
C GLN A 304 -10.77 37.40 0.76
N GLY A 305 -11.93 37.84 0.34
CA GLY A 305 -12.20 38.26 -1.02
C GLY A 305 -13.26 39.35 -1.05
N ASP A 306 -13.67 39.75 -2.25
CA ASP A 306 -14.71 40.79 -2.44
C ASP A 306 -16.07 40.38 -1.87
N ALA A 307 -16.32 39.08 -1.77
CA ALA A 307 -17.53 38.52 -1.19
C ALA A 307 -17.58 38.62 0.37
N GLY A 308 -16.43 38.88 1.03
CA GLY A 308 -16.38 38.94 2.49
C GLY A 308 -15.11 38.32 3.08
N LYS A 309 -15.12 38.17 4.41
CA LYS A 309 -14.07 37.49 5.18
C LYS A 309 -14.66 36.32 5.95
N GLY A 310 -13.94 35.24 6.00
CA GLY A 310 -14.35 34.04 6.76
C GLY A 310 -13.17 33.43 7.47
N ASN A 311 -13.47 32.85 8.63
CA ASN A 311 -12.53 32.03 9.39
C ASN A 311 -13.28 30.80 9.90
N ALA A 312 -12.76 29.63 9.63
CA ALA A 312 -13.29 28.38 10.14
C ALA A 312 -12.20 27.51 10.74
N VAL A 313 -12.55 26.70 11.71
CA VAL A 313 -11.65 25.74 12.35
C VAL A 313 -12.36 24.39 12.35
N LEU A 314 -11.74 23.40 11.73
CA LEU A 314 -12.13 22.02 11.80
C LEU A 314 -11.19 21.29 12.78
N ASN A 315 -11.74 20.80 13.89
CA ASN A 315 -11.04 19.90 14.79
C ASN A 315 -11.41 18.46 14.39
N ILE A 316 -10.40 17.60 14.32
CA ILE A 316 -10.46 16.21 13.86
C ILE A 316 -10.10 15.32 15.04
N GLY A 317 -10.92 14.36 15.36
CA GLY A 317 -10.65 13.34 16.37
C GLY A 317 -10.70 13.82 17.83
N PRO A 318 -10.15 13.00 18.74
CA PRO A 318 -9.47 11.73 18.49
C PRO A 318 -10.41 10.66 17.88
N GLY A 319 -9.90 9.96 16.89
CA GLY A 319 -10.67 8.94 16.19
C GLY A 319 -9.77 7.97 15.41
N ARG A 320 -10.40 7.00 14.74
CA ARG A 320 -9.70 5.96 13.97
C ARG A 320 -10.25 5.89 12.55
N LEU A 321 -9.35 5.62 11.62
CA LEU A 321 -9.70 5.24 10.26
C LEU A 321 -9.58 3.72 10.13
N SER A 322 -10.56 3.07 9.53
CA SER A 322 -10.57 1.62 9.35
C SER A 322 -10.97 1.25 7.93
N MET A 323 -10.45 0.12 7.47
CA MET A 323 -10.86 -0.46 6.18
C MET A 323 -12.32 -0.92 6.19
N GLU A 324 -12.88 -1.22 7.37
CA GLU A 324 -14.27 -1.68 7.52
C GLU A 324 -15.20 -0.56 7.97
N ASN A 325 -14.86 0.10 9.07
CA ASN A 325 -15.70 1.15 9.63
C ASN A 325 -14.89 2.16 10.43
N SER A 326 -14.74 3.35 9.88
CA SER A 326 -14.06 4.47 10.52
C SER A 326 -14.92 5.11 11.60
N ASP A 327 -14.28 5.67 12.61
CA ASP A 327 -14.93 6.41 13.70
C ASP A 327 -14.07 7.66 14.01
N MET A 328 -14.42 8.77 13.36
CA MET A 328 -13.69 10.03 13.45
C MET A 328 -14.64 11.18 13.74
N PRO A 329 -14.71 11.66 14.99
CA PRO A 329 -15.49 12.85 15.30
C PRO A 329 -14.85 14.09 14.67
N LEU A 330 -15.68 14.98 14.15
CA LEU A 330 -15.29 16.22 13.49
C LEU A 330 -16.11 17.37 14.11
N HIS A 331 -15.43 18.48 14.40
CA HIS A 331 -16.08 19.68 14.91
C HIS A 331 -15.68 20.87 14.08
N LEU A 332 -16.59 21.34 13.23
CA LEU A 332 -16.42 22.57 12.47
C LEU A 332 -17.01 23.75 13.26
N SER A 333 -16.22 24.78 13.43
CA SER A 333 -16.68 26.07 13.97
C SER A 333 -16.15 27.17 13.07
N GLY A 334 -16.97 28.19 12.81
CA GLY A 334 -16.55 29.26 11.92
C GLY A 334 -17.37 30.54 12.06
N GLU A 335 -16.79 31.59 11.52
CA GLU A 335 -17.39 32.93 11.41
C GLU A 335 -17.19 33.41 9.97
N ALA A 336 -18.26 33.89 9.36
CA ALA A 336 -18.22 34.56 8.08
C ALA A 336 -18.82 35.97 8.22
N LYS A 337 -18.14 36.95 7.69
CA LYS A 337 -18.56 38.35 7.70
C LYS A 337 -18.66 38.88 6.28
N GLN A 338 -19.83 39.39 5.95
CA GLN A 338 -20.13 40.06 4.70
C GLN A 338 -20.90 41.34 5.01
N ASN A 339 -20.31 42.50 4.76
CA ASN A 339 -20.86 43.82 5.16
C ASN A 339 -21.21 43.82 6.69
N ASP A 340 -22.48 44.08 7.01
CA ASP A 340 -23.00 44.05 8.39
C ASP A 340 -23.49 42.70 8.85
N LEU A 341 -23.47 41.67 8.01
CA LEU A 341 -23.91 40.34 8.34
C LEU A 341 -22.75 39.50 8.91
N ILE A 342 -22.91 38.97 10.10
CA ILE A 342 -21.97 38.04 10.71
C ILE A 342 -22.72 36.72 10.91
N LEU A 343 -22.18 35.64 10.31
CA LEU A 343 -22.68 34.29 10.46
C LEU A 343 -21.71 33.49 11.32
N TYR A 344 -22.22 32.85 12.35
CA TYR A 344 -21.49 31.89 13.16
C TYR A 344 -22.06 30.48 12.89
N ALA A 345 -21.18 29.52 12.67
CA ALA A 345 -21.55 28.13 12.50
C ALA A 345 -20.78 27.25 13.49
N LYS A 346 -21.48 26.31 14.08
CA LYS A 346 -20.90 25.24 14.89
C LYS A 346 -21.57 23.93 14.49
N LEU A 347 -20.81 23.09 13.79
CA LEU A 347 -21.31 21.87 13.18
C LEU A 347 -20.53 20.67 13.74
N PRO A 348 -21.12 19.87 14.63
CA PRO A 348 -20.60 18.56 14.93
C PRO A 348 -20.87 17.61 13.74
N ALA A 349 -19.88 16.85 13.38
CA ALA A 349 -19.96 15.84 12.32
C ALA A 349 -19.17 14.60 12.72
N LYS A 350 -19.40 13.51 12.03
CA LYS A 350 -18.68 12.26 12.23
C LYS A 350 -18.35 11.63 10.88
N LEU A 351 -17.08 11.28 10.69
CA LEU A 351 -16.67 10.48 9.56
C LEU A 351 -16.83 9.00 9.94
N THR A 352 -17.61 8.27 9.15
CA THR A 352 -17.93 6.84 9.33
C THR A 352 -17.72 6.11 8.01
N GLY A 353 -17.99 4.80 7.99
CA GLY A 353 -17.81 3.97 6.81
C GLY A 353 -16.38 3.51 6.61
N SER A 354 -16.15 2.74 5.55
CA SER A 354 -14.81 2.25 5.21
C SER A 354 -13.94 3.34 4.60
N LEU A 355 -12.62 3.13 4.57
CA LEU A 355 -11.72 4.02 3.83
C LEU A 355 -11.99 4.04 2.32
N TYR A 356 -12.63 3.02 1.78
CA TYR A 356 -13.04 2.96 0.36
C TYR A 356 -14.34 3.69 0.09
N GLU A 357 -15.24 3.74 1.10
CA GLU A 357 -16.54 4.40 1.01
C GLU A 357 -16.78 5.23 2.27
N PRO A 358 -16.02 6.33 2.46
CA PRO A 358 -16.16 7.19 3.62
C PRO A 358 -17.47 7.97 3.54
N GLN A 359 -18.16 8.07 4.68
CA GLN A 359 -19.41 8.79 4.83
C GLN A 359 -19.25 9.87 5.88
N LEU A 360 -19.72 11.07 5.57
CA LEU A 360 -19.76 12.18 6.50
C LEU A 360 -21.19 12.33 7.03
N ALA A 361 -21.37 12.07 8.31
CA ALA A 361 -22.62 12.29 9.01
C ALA A 361 -22.57 13.61 9.76
N PHE A 362 -23.59 14.45 9.56
CA PHE A 362 -23.77 15.70 10.31
C PHE A 362 -24.84 15.49 11.37
N GLU A 363 -24.53 15.85 12.60
CA GLU A 363 -25.58 15.96 13.62
C GLU A 363 -26.31 17.29 13.43
N PRO A 364 -27.63 17.27 13.27
CA PRO A 364 -28.44 18.46 13.10
C PRO A 364 -28.57 19.21 14.42
N GLY A 365 -27.70 20.11 14.65
CA GLY A 365 -27.62 20.98 15.81
C GLY A 365 -26.83 22.24 15.48
N ALA A 366 -26.71 22.54 14.17
CA ALA A 366 -26.00 23.71 13.67
C ALA A 366 -26.63 24.99 14.21
N LEU A 367 -25.97 25.59 15.18
CA LEU A 367 -26.35 26.89 15.68
C LEU A 367 -25.89 27.96 14.68
N LEU A 368 -26.78 28.38 13.79
CA LEU A 368 -26.58 29.55 12.95
C LEU A 368 -26.99 30.81 13.72
N ARG A 369 -26.05 31.71 13.98
CA ARG A 369 -26.33 33.01 14.57
C ARG A 369 -26.10 34.10 13.55
N SER A 370 -27.08 34.98 13.34
CA SER A 370 -26.96 36.19 12.54
C SER A 370 -27.25 37.38 13.41
N ARG A 371 -26.36 38.39 13.47
CA ARG A 371 -26.52 39.63 14.24
C ARG A 371 -26.95 39.43 15.70
N GLY A 372 -26.42 38.41 16.36
CA GLY A 372 -26.79 38.11 17.73
C GLY A 372 -28.18 37.48 17.93
N ARG A 373 -28.93 37.20 16.86
CA ARG A 373 -30.17 36.42 16.91
C ARG A 373 -29.82 34.95 16.65
N ILE A 374 -30.37 34.08 17.49
CA ILE A 374 -30.35 32.65 17.28
C ILE A 374 -31.40 32.39 16.19
N ILE A 375 -30.96 31.88 15.04
CA ILE A 375 -31.87 31.22 14.10
C ILE A 375 -32.04 29.81 14.67
N ASP A 376 -33.26 29.47 15.06
CA ASP A 376 -33.58 28.20 15.66
C ASP A 376 -32.99 27.03 14.84
N SER A 377 -32.59 25.97 15.55
CA SER A 377 -32.08 24.75 14.98
C SER A 377 -32.98 24.28 13.86
N LEU A 378 -32.43 24.11 12.67
CA LEU A 378 -33.08 23.36 11.63
C LEU A 378 -33.27 21.93 12.15
N ASP A 379 -34.50 21.54 12.35
CA ASP A 379 -34.88 20.17 12.73
C ASP A 379 -34.76 19.29 11.48
N ILE A 380 -33.48 18.91 11.18
CA ILE A 380 -33.12 18.09 10.03
C ILE A 380 -32.59 16.78 10.61
N ASP A 381 -33.14 15.67 10.19
CA ASP A 381 -32.60 14.34 10.46
C ASP A 381 -31.16 14.22 9.98
N GLU A 382 -30.41 13.25 10.53
CA GLU A 382 -29.00 13.00 10.21
C GLU A 382 -28.76 13.00 8.69
N ILE A 383 -27.93 13.92 8.19
CA ILE A 383 -27.54 13.97 6.79
C ILE A 383 -26.26 13.16 6.63
N ARG A 384 -26.32 12.08 5.86
CA ARG A 384 -25.14 11.29 5.48
C ARG A 384 -24.70 11.69 4.09
N TRP A 385 -23.47 12.17 3.99
CA TRP A 385 -22.84 12.54 2.72
C TRP A 385 -21.77 11.52 2.34
N PRO A 386 -21.89 10.78 1.23
CA PRO A 386 -20.81 9.95 0.73
C PRO A 386 -19.66 10.85 0.21
N LEU A 387 -18.46 10.63 0.71
CA LEU A 387 -17.26 11.38 0.29
C LEU A 387 -16.55 10.71 -0.91
N ALA A 388 -16.85 9.44 -1.18
CA ALA A 388 -16.33 8.72 -2.33
C ALA A 388 -17.47 8.49 -3.33
N GLY A 389 -17.26 8.96 -4.55
CA GLY A 389 -18.14 8.64 -5.67
C GLY A 389 -19.32 9.57 -5.85
N VAL A 390 -19.05 10.81 -6.26
CA VAL A 390 -19.97 11.50 -7.14
C VAL A 390 -19.89 10.76 -8.47
N LYS A 391 -20.93 9.93 -8.75
CA LYS A 391 -21.12 9.33 -10.07
C LYS A 391 -21.41 10.41 -11.09
#